data_dd07a2b74e6259b6e5e956b60134625f
#
_entry.id   dd07a2b74e6259b6e5e956b60134625f
#
_cell.length_a   1.000
_cell.length_b   1.000
_cell.length_c   1.000
_cell.angle_alpha   90.00
_cell.angle_beta   90.00
_cell.angle_gamma   90.00
#
_symmetry.space_group_name_H-M   'P 1'
#
loop_
_entity.id
_entity.type
_entity.pdbx_description
1 polymer ?
#
loop_
_entity_poly.entity_id
_entity_poly.type
_entity_poly.pdbx_seq_one_letter_code
_entity_poly.pdbx_strand_id
1 'polypeptide(L)'
;GVPIGCTVTEVLVDKAAARLDIDPVEFRRLNYHKDEEYPLVSVGGYSVQKMSLHKCLEVCTAIMNYEELRLEQKQKQKNKIYQGIGVATFVEAAAFGPAYYGPSGARVSTQDGCTVKLEPSGVVRCLTSVTDQGQGTLTGIAQIVGDQLGVGMDKIDVMAGDSATTPYGGGAWASRGMAMGGEAA
;
A
#
# COMPACT_ATOMS: atom_id res chain seq x y z
N GLY A 1 -3.90 0.96 11.42
CA GLY A 1 -5.36 1.02 11.28
C GLY A 1 -5.92 0.04 10.28
N VAL A 2 -5.54 0.12 9.02
CA VAL A 2 -6.12 -0.72 7.93
C VAL A 2 -6.01 -2.22 8.20
N PRO A 3 -4.88 -2.80 8.66
CA PRO A 3 -4.81 -4.23 8.95
C PRO A 3 -5.84 -4.72 9.96
N ILE A 4 -6.13 -3.92 11.00
CA ILE A 4 -7.15 -4.27 12.01
C ILE A 4 -8.54 -4.24 11.38
N GLY A 5 -8.87 -3.17 10.65
CA GLY A 5 -10.13 -3.04 9.93
C GLY A 5 -10.32 -4.17 8.91
N CYS A 6 -9.30 -4.46 8.12
CA CYS A 6 -9.31 -5.57 7.16
C CYS A 6 -9.58 -6.91 7.86
N THR A 7 -8.87 -7.22 8.94
CA THR A 7 -9.06 -8.49 9.68
C THR A 7 -10.50 -8.65 10.15
N VAL A 8 -11.09 -7.62 10.76
CA VAL A 8 -12.48 -7.69 11.25
C VAL A 8 -13.45 -7.86 10.08
N THR A 9 -13.32 -7.07 9.04
CA THR A 9 -14.21 -7.11 7.86
C THR A 9 -14.13 -8.46 7.17
N GLU A 10 -12.93 -8.93 6.86
CA GLU A 10 -12.74 -10.14 6.06
C GLU A 10 -13.15 -11.42 6.83
N VAL A 11 -12.97 -11.45 8.16
CA VAL A 11 -13.50 -12.54 9.00
C VAL A 11 -15.03 -12.53 9.00
N LEU A 12 -15.67 -11.36 9.01
CA LEU A 12 -17.13 -11.26 8.92
C LEU A 12 -17.63 -11.68 7.55
N VAL A 13 -16.93 -11.32 6.49
CA VAL A 13 -17.22 -11.74 5.10
C VAL A 13 -17.17 -13.27 4.99
N ASP A 14 -16.12 -13.91 5.51
CA ASP A 14 -15.99 -15.37 5.49
C ASP A 14 -17.11 -16.05 6.29
N LYS A 15 -17.47 -15.50 7.47
CA LYS A 15 -18.59 -16.01 8.27
C LYS A 15 -19.93 -15.86 7.56
N ALA A 16 -20.14 -14.75 6.84
CA ALA A 16 -21.35 -14.53 6.07
C ALA A 16 -21.44 -15.52 4.91
N ALA A 17 -20.36 -15.69 4.16
CA ALA A 17 -20.25 -16.65 3.08
C ALA A 17 -20.59 -18.09 3.56
N ALA A 18 -19.97 -18.50 4.67
CA ALA A 18 -20.23 -19.82 5.26
C ALA A 18 -21.69 -20.00 5.72
N ARG A 19 -22.31 -18.95 6.25
CA ARG A 19 -23.70 -18.99 6.71
C ARG A 19 -24.70 -19.08 5.57
N LEU A 20 -24.34 -18.56 4.42
CA LEU A 20 -25.15 -18.58 3.21
C LEU A 20 -24.82 -19.77 2.29
N ASP A 21 -23.86 -20.59 2.68
CA ASP A 21 -23.33 -21.71 1.89
C ASP A 21 -22.82 -21.25 0.50
N ILE A 22 -22.18 -20.09 0.49
CA ILE A 22 -21.55 -19.50 -0.71
C ILE A 22 -20.04 -19.61 -0.56
N ASP A 23 -19.33 -19.91 -1.65
CA ASP A 23 -17.86 -19.90 -1.66
C ASP A 23 -17.34 -18.50 -1.28
N PRO A 24 -16.32 -18.39 -0.39
CA PRO A 24 -15.83 -17.08 0.07
C PRO A 24 -15.32 -16.16 -1.05
N VAL A 25 -14.76 -16.70 -2.11
CA VAL A 25 -14.32 -15.92 -3.29
C VAL A 25 -15.53 -15.43 -4.07
N GLU A 26 -16.51 -16.31 -4.29
CA GLU A 26 -17.74 -15.95 -5.01
C GLU A 26 -18.56 -14.92 -4.20
N PHE A 27 -18.61 -15.06 -2.87
CA PHE A 27 -19.28 -14.07 -2.02
C PHE A 27 -18.67 -12.68 -2.18
N ARG A 28 -17.34 -12.58 -2.25
CA ARG A 28 -16.64 -11.31 -2.50
C ARG A 28 -16.96 -10.78 -3.89
N ARG A 29 -16.90 -11.62 -4.91
CA ARG A 29 -17.22 -11.25 -6.31
C ARG A 29 -18.62 -10.66 -6.43
N LEU A 30 -19.60 -11.22 -5.76
CA LEU A 30 -20.99 -10.74 -5.77
C LEU A 30 -21.17 -9.38 -5.06
N ASN A 31 -20.26 -9.03 -4.14
CA ASN A 31 -20.37 -7.83 -3.30
C ASN A 31 -19.44 -6.69 -3.73
N TYR A 32 -18.54 -6.90 -4.69
CA TYR A 32 -17.70 -5.82 -5.19
C TYR A 32 -18.47 -4.89 -6.11
N HIS A 33 -18.12 -3.62 -6.03
CA HIS A 33 -18.54 -2.65 -7.04
C HIS A 33 -18.01 -3.04 -8.41
N LYS A 34 -18.87 -2.90 -9.41
CA LYS A 34 -18.50 -3.15 -10.80
C LYS A 34 -17.68 -1.98 -11.36
N ASP A 35 -16.89 -2.26 -12.39
CA ASP A 35 -16.00 -1.24 -12.99
C ASP A 35 -16.77 -0.02 -13.51
N GLU A 36 -18.00 -0.21 -14.01
CA GLU A 36 -18.87 0.86 -14.50
C GLU A 36 -19.51 1.73 -13.41
N GLU A 37 -19.45 1.31 -12.15
CA GLU A 37 -19.97 2.09 -11.02
C GLU A 37 -19.00 3.19 -10.55
N TYR A 38 -17.75 3.15 -11.02
CA TYR A 38 -16.78 4.18 -10.69
C TYR A 38 -16.90 5.42 -11.60
N PRO A 39 -16.62 6.64 -11.11
CA PRO A 39 -16.19 6.96 -9.76
C PRO A 39 -17.31 6.89 -8.73
N LEU A 40 -16.97 6.52 -7.51
CA LEU A 40 -17.94 6.48 -6.41
C LEU A 40 -17.43 7.22 -5.17
N VAL A 41 -18.36 7.54 -4.27
CA VAL A 41 -18.01 8.09 -2.95
C VAL A 41 -18.19 7.00 -1.91
N SER A 42 -17.12 6.68 -1.19
CA SER A 42 -17.17 5.69 -0.12
C SER A 42 -18.02 6.16 1.06
N VAL A 43 -18.44 5.23 1.92
CA VAL A 43 -19.17 5.55 3.16
C VAL A 43 -18.41 6.55 4.04
N GLY A 44 -17.08 6.56 3.99
CA GLY A 44 -16.23 7.53 4.69
C GLY A 44 -16.09 8.89 3.99
N GLY A 45 -16.81 9.12 2.88
CA GLY A 45 -16.77 10.39 2.14
C GLY A 45 -15.60 10.55 1.17
N TYR A 46 -14.80 9.49 0.94
CA TYR A 46 -13.67 9.54 0.00
C TYR A 46 -14.15 9.27 -1.43
N SER A 47 -13.71 10.11 -2.36
CA SER A 47 -13.88 9.87 -3.79
C SER A 47 -12.92 8.77 -4.25
N VAL A 48 -13.48 7.70 -4.81
CA VAL A 48 -12.74 6.57 -5.35
C VAL A 48 -12.90 6.59 -6.87
N GLN A 49 -11.81 6.86 -7.58
CA GLN A 49 -11.86 7.11 -9.02
C GLN A 49 -11.99 5.82 -9.83
N LYS A 50 -11.20 4.83 -9.52
CA LYS A 50 -11.23 3.51 -10.17
C LYS A 50 -10.55 2.48 -9.28
N MET A 51 -11.09 1.27 -9.28
CA MET A 51 -10.49 0.12 -8.63
C MET A 51 -10.50 -1.09 -9.54
N SER A 52 -9.67 -2.07 -9.23
CA SER A 52 -9.55 -3.32 -10.00
C SER A 52 -9.82 -4.53 -9.11
N LEU A 53 -10.82 -4.46 -8.24
CA LEU A 53 -11.10 -5.51 -7.24
C LEU A 53 -11.40 -6.85 -7.89
N HIS A 54 -12.29 -6.87 -8.89
CA HIS A 54 -12.62 -8.08 -9.63
C HIS A 54 -11.38 -8.68 -10.31
N LYS A 55 -10.59 -7.85 -10.99
CA LYS A 55 -9.39 -8.32 -11.69
C LYS A 55 -8.32 -8.81 -10.74
N CYS A 56 -8.10 -8.13 -9.62
CA CYS A 56 -7.16 -8.57 -8.58
C CYS A 56 -7.57 -9.94 -8.01
N LEU A 57 -8.85 -10.12 -7.70
CA LEU A 57 -9.38 -11.39 -7.19
C LEU A 57 -9.20 -12.51 -8.21
N GLU A 58 -9.55 -12.27 -9.48
CA GLU A 58 -9.39 -13.21 -10.59
C GLU A 58 -7.92 -13.67 -10.73
N VAL A 59 -6.99 -12.71 -10.81
CA VAL A 59 -5.56 -13.02 -10.96
C VAL A 59 -5.02 -13.77 -9.74
N CYS A 60 -5.38 -13.33 -8.53
CA CYS A 60 -4.94 -13.98 -7.30
C CYS A 60 -5.43 -15.43 -7.23
N THR A 61 -6.71 -15.67 -7.49
CA THR A 61 -7.29 -17.02 -7.47
C THR A 61 -6.73 -17.93 -8.56
N ALA A 62 -6.41 -17.39 -9.73
CA ALA A 62 -5.76 -18.12 -10.81
C ALA A 62 -4.32 -18.53 -10.44
N ILE A 63 -3.52 -17.61 -9.88
CA ILE A 63 -2.13 -17.89 -9.46
C ILE A 63 -2.07 -18.97 -8.39
N MET A 64 -3.00 -18.98 -7.45
CA MET A 64 -3.04 -19.96 -6.38
C MET A 64 -3.74 -21.28 -6.75
N ASN A 65 -4.27 -21.42 -7.97
CA ASN A 65 -5.10 -22.55 -8.38
C ASN A 65 -6.27 -22.81 -7.41
N TYR A 66 -7.02 -21.77 -7.09
CA TYR A 66 -8.00 -21.77 -6.01
C TYR A 66 -8.99 -22.95 -6.09
N GLU A 67 -9.53 -23.25 -7.26
CA GLU A 67 -10.49 -24.35 -7.46
C GLU A 67 -9.88 -25.70 -7.07
N GLU A 68 -8.65 -25.94 -7.48
CA GLU A 68 -7.92 -27.17 -7.16
C GLU A 68 -7.65 -27.27 -5.65
N LEU A 69 -7.23 -26.18 -5.03
CA LEU A 69 -7.04 -26.12 -3.59
C LEU A 69 -8.33 -26.39 -2.81
N ARG A 70 -9.47 -25.91 -3.29
CA ARG A 70 -10.79 -26.18 -2.68
C ARG A 70 -11.17 -27.65 -2.80
N LEU A 71 -10.90 -28.30 -3.94
CA LEU A 71 -11.12 -29.73 -4.11
C LEU A 71 -10.21 -30.55 -3.18
N GLU A 72 -8.94 -30.22 -3.15
CA GLU A 72 -7.97 -30.85 -2.25
C GLU A 72 -8.36 -30.71 -0.77
N GLN A 73 -8.79 -29.52 -0.35
CA GLN A 73 -9.26 -29.24 0.99
C GLN A 73 -10.43 -30.16 1.38
N LYS A 74 -11.43 -30.27 0.48
CA LYS A 74 -12.57 -31.18 0.70
C LYS A 74 -12.14 -32.63 0.82
N GLN A 75 -11.19 -33.06 0.01
CA GLN A 75 -10.66 -34.44 0.06
C GLN A 75 -9.86 -34.69 1.35
N LYS A 76 -9.01 -33.77 1.76
CA LYS A 76 -8.25 -33.84 3.00
C LYS A 76 -9.16 -33.90 4.22
N GLN A 77 -10.25 -33.13 4.22
CA GLN A 77 -11.25 -33.10 5.30
C GLN A 77 -11.90 -34.48 5.53
N LYS A 78 -12.16 -35.25 4.46
CA LYS A 78 -12.69 -36.64 4.57
C LYS A 78 -11.72 -37.53 5.34
N ASN A 79 -10.44 -37.26 5.26
CA ASN A 79 -9.37 -37.98 5.97
C ASN A 79 -9.02 -37.34 7.33
N LYS A 80 -9.89 -36.43 7.84
CA LYS A 80 -9.69 -35.69 9.10
C LYS A 80 -8.45 -34.78 9.10
N ILE A 81 -7.95 -34.39 7.92
CA ILE A 81 -6.89 -33.40 7.76
C ILE A 81 -7.55 -32.07 7.45
N TYR A 82 -7.38 -31.11 8.35
CA TYR A 82 -8.00 -29.79 8.23
C TYR A 82 -6.98 -28.77 7.72
N GLN A 83 -7.25 -28.22 6.56
CA GLN A 83 -6.44 -27.20 5.90
C GLN A 83 -7.29 -25.93 5.75
N GLY A 84 -6.77 -24.80 6.19
CA GLY A 84 -7.40 -23.50 5.98
C GLY A 84 -6.98 -22.89 4.64
N ILE A 85 -7.90 -22.24 3.95
CA ILE A 85 -7.64 -21.37 2.81
C ILE A 85 -8.28 -20.02 3.14
N GLY A 86 -7.49 -18.95 3.18
CA GLY A 86 -7.96 -17.61 3.43
C GLY A 86 -7.74 -16.71 2.23
N VAL A 87 -8.71 -15.89 1.91
CA VAL A 87 -8.63 -14.81 0.92
C VAL A 87 -9.07 -13.53 1.59
N ALA A 88 -8.25 -12.50 1.51
CA ALA A 88 -8.58 -11.18 2.04
C ALA A 88 -8.38 -10.13 0.95
N THR A 89 -9.28 -9.17 0.89
CA THR A 89 -9.20 -8.05 -0.03
C THR A 89 -9.38 -6.75 0.72
N PHE A 90 -8.55 -5.77 0.41
CA PHE A 90 -8.63 -4.46 1.06
C PHE A 90 -8.18 -3.37 0.12
N VAL A 91 -8.59 -2.17 0.45
CA VAL A 91 -8.12 -0.94 -0.17
C VAL A 91 -7.52 -0.09 0.92
N GLU A 92 -6.29 0.33 0.73
CA GLU A 92 -5.61 1.24 1.64
C GLU A 92 -5.36 2.57 0.95
N ALA A 93 -5.83 3.64 1.58
CA ALA A 93 -5.47 4.99 1.18
C ALA A 93 -4.02 5.24 1.59
N ALA A 94 -3.20 5.68 0.64
CA ALA A 94 -1.77 5.93 0.82
C ALA A 94 -1.38 7.28 0.20
N ALA A 95 -0.13 7.70 0.39
CA ALA A 95 0.44 8.87 -0.26
C ALA A 95 -0.30 10.20 0.06
N PHE A 96 -0.71 10.37 1.30
CA PHE A 96 -1.38 11.61 1.73
C PHE A 96 -0.45 12.82 1.55
N GLY A 97 -0.80 13.68 0.60
CA GLY A 97 -0.12 14.91 0.29
C GLY A 97 -0.80 16.15 0.90
N PRO A 98 -0.37 17.38 0.51
CA PRO A 98 -0.87 18.65 1.06
C PRO A 98 -2.39 18.83 0.96
N ALA A 99 -3.02 18.27 -0.07
CA ALA A 99 -4.47 18.33 -0.24
C ALA A 99 -5.27 17.60 0.86
N TYR A 100 -4.63 16.72 1.60
CA TYR A 100 -5.26 16.00 2.72
C TYR A 100 -5.27 16.81 4.01
N TYR A 101 -4.45 17.85 4.12
CA TYR A 101 -4.35 18.68 5.32
C TYR A 101 -5.66 19.45 5.55
N GLY A 102 -6.23 19.32 6.73
CA GLY A 102 -7.43 20.03 7.15
C GLY A 102 -8.76 19.32 6.82
N PRO A 103 -9.09 18.92 5.58
CA PRO A 103 -10.42 18.37 5.24
C PRO A 103 -10.81 17.13 6.04
N SER A 104 -9.84 16.26 6.33
CA SER A 104 -10.03 15.05 7.13
C SER A 104 -9.70 15.24 8.61
N GLY A 105 -9.45 16.48 9.05
CA GLY A 105 -9.04 16.80 10.41
C GLY A 105 -7.56 16.51 10.72
N ALA A 106 -6.76 16.09 9.76
CA ALA A 106 -5.33 15.95 9.94
C ALA A 106 -4.68 17.31 10.15
N ARG A 107 -4.00 17.49 11.29
CA ARG A 107 -3.29 18.72 11.65
C ARG A 107 -1.78 18.53 11.68
N VAL A 108 -1.28 17.65 10.84
CA VAL A 108 0.16 17.38 10.66
C VAL A 108 0.59 17.86 9.30
N SER A 109 1.85 18.24 9.17
CA SER A 109 2.42 18.56 7.86
C SER A 109 2.27 17.39 6.92
N THR A 110 1.86 17.66 5.69
CA THR A 110 1.67 16.66 4.65
C THR A 110 2.56 16.90 3.44
N GLN A 111 3.48 17.85 3.56
CA GLN A 111 4.52 18.14 2.58
C GLN A 111 5.85 17.52 3.02
N ASP A 112 6.74 17.28 2.07
CA ASP A 112 8.11 16.86 2.30
C ASP A 112 9.08 17.68 1.47
N GLY A 113 10.35 17.63 1.84
CA GLY A 113 11.43 18.32 1.16
C GLY A 113 12.64 17.42 0.98
N CYS A 114 13.40 17.70 -0.07
CA CYS A 114 14.70 17.11 -0.30
C CYS A 114 15.68 18.17 -0.79
N THR A 115 16.91 18.10 -0.32
CA THR A 115 18.03 18.89 -0.85
C THR A 115 18.99 17.92 -1.53
N VAL A 116 19.19 18.10 -2.83
CA VAL A 116 20.12 17.29 -3.61
C VAL A 116 21.32 18.17 -3.98
N LYS A 117 22.52 17.72 -3.64
CA LYS A 117 23.77 18.45 -3.88
C LYS A 117 24.78 17.52 -4.56
N LEU A 118 25.28 17.93 -5.71
CA LEU A 118 26.41 17.30 -6.35
C LEU A 118 27.71 17.87 -5.76
N GLU A 119 28.53 17.02 -5.21
CA GLU A 119 29.84 17.37 -4.64
C GLU A 119 30.94 17.31 -5.72
N PRO A 120 32.02 18.10 -5.59
CA PRO A 120 33.15 18.03 -6.56
C PRO A 120 33.79 16.64 -6.67
N SER A 121 33.63 15.81 -5.67
CA SER A 121 34.06 14.39 -5.66
C SER A 121 33.25 13.49 -6.59
N GLY A 122 32.12 13.96 -7.12
CA GLY A 122 31.17 13.18 -7.89
C GLY A 122 30.14 12.42 -7.01
N VAL A 123 30.17 12.60 -5.70
CA VAL A 123 29.14 12.08 -4.80
C VAL A 123 27.93 13.01 -4.81
N VAL A 124 26.74 12.44 -4.87
CA VAL A 124 25.47 13.15 -4.75
C VAL A 124 24.97 12.98 -3.33
N ARG A 125 24.83 14.08 -2.60
CA ARG A 125 24.29 14.09 -1.25
C ARG A 125 22.82 14.49 -1.27
N CYS A 126 21.96 13.65 -0.71
CA CYS A 126 20.51 13.89 -0.57
C CYS A 126 20.17 14.06 0.91
N LEU A 127 19.60 15.20 1.28
CA LEU A 127 19.08 15.45 2.63
C LEU A 127 17.55 15.44 2.52
N THR A 128 16.90 14.41 3.05
CA THR A 128 15.45 14.25 2.93
C THR A 128 14.73 14.44 4.27
N SER A 129 13.53 14.98 4.22
CA SER A 129 12.64 15.13 5.38
C SER A 129 11.97 13.84 5.81
N VAL A 130 11.84 12.86 4.91
CA VAL A 130 11.22 11.57 5.25
C VAL A 130 12.19 10.66 5.99
N THR A 131 11.69 9.95 7.00
CA THR A 131 12.47 9.04 7.83
C THR A 131 12.27 7.60 7.42
N ASP A 132 13.31 6.79 7.56
CA ASP A 132 13.24 5.35 7.37
C ASP A 132 12.98 4.66 8.72
N GLN A 133 12.06 3.70 8.71
CA GLN A 133 11.69 2.87 9.87
C GLN A 133 11.98 1.38 9.60
N GLY A 134 12.82 1.08 8.57
CA GLY A 134 13.13 -0.26 8.10
C GLY A 134 12.43 -0.65 6.78
N GLN A 135 11.59 0.24 6.21
CA GLN A 135 10.84 -0.01 4.97
C GLN A 135 11.62 0.32 3.69
N GLY A 136 12.89 0.75 3.78
CA GLY A 136 13.75 0.97 2.62
C GLY A 136 13.53 2.30 1.90
N THR A 137 12.95 3.31 2.54
CA THR A 137 12.70 4.63 1.93
C THR A 137 13.97 5.30 1.43
N LEU A 138 15.05 5.25 2.21
CA LEU A 138 16.33 5.87 1.80
C LEU A 138 16.89 5.23 0.53
N THR A 139 16.80 3.91 0.42
CA THR A 139 17.18 3.17 -0.80
C THR A 139 16.34 3.61 -2.00
N GLY A 140 15.02 3.72 -1.81
CA GLY A 140 14.12 4.17 -2.88
C GLY A 140 14.42 5.61 -3.33
N ILE A 141 14.74 6.51 -2.42
CA ILE A 141 15.17 7.88 -2.77
C ILE A 141 16.48 7.85 -3.55
N ALA A 142 17.46 7.03 -3.12
CA ALA A 142 18.71 6.87 -3.88
C ALA A 142 18.46 6.37 -5.31
N GLN A 143 17.52 5.44 -5.51
CA GLN A 143 17.13 4.97 -6.83
C GLN A 143 16.54 6.09 -7.69
N ILE A 144 15.59 6.86 -7.16
CA ILE A 144 14.96 7.98 -7.88
C ILE A 144 16.01 9.02 -8.29
N VAL A 145 16.85 9.46 -7.35
CA VAL A 145 17.89 10.46 -7.62
C VAL A 145 18.92 9.93 -8.61
N GLY A 146 19.32 8.65 -8.47
CA GLY A 146 20.24 8.00 -9.39
C GLY A 146 19.71 7.94 -10.81
N ASP A 147 18.45 7.56 -10.95
CA ASP A 147 17.77 7.49 -12.26
C ASP A 147 17.67 8.88 -12.92
N GLN A 148 17.26 9.89 -12.15
CA GLN A 148 17.12 11.26 -12.65
C GLN A 148 18.44 11.90 -13.05
N LEU A 149 19.53 11.63 -12.33
CA LEU A 149 20.84 12.20 -12.60
C LEU A 149 21.72 11.33 -13.50
N GLY A 150 21.30 10.11 -13.81
CA GLY A 150 22.09 9.16 -14.60
C GLY A 150 23.36 8.68 -13.88
N VAL A 151 23.33 8.56 -12.53
CA VAL A 151 24.47 8.12 -11.73
C VAL A 151 24.15 6.84 -10.97
N GLY A 152 25.16 6.03 -10.68
CA GLY A 152 25.00 4.80 -9.90
C GLY A 152 24.65 5.10 -8.45
N MET A 153 23.86 4.21 -7.84
CA MET A 153 23.44 4.33 -6.43
C MET A 153 24.62 4.35 -5.45
N ASP A 154 25.76 3.77 -5.83
CA ASP A 154 27.00 3.80 -5.07
C ASP A 154 27.60 5.22 -4.91
N LYS A 155 27.12 6.16 -5.70
CA LYS A 155 27.49 7.58 -5.65
C LYS A 155 26.50 8.45 -4.89
N ILE A 156 25.42 7.88 -4.36
CA ILE A 156 24.35 8.63 -3.72
C ILE A 156 24.36 8.36 -2.22
N ASP A 157 24.55 9.40 -1.45
CA ASP A 157 24.52 9.40 0.01
C ASP A 157 23.21 10.07 0.48
N VAL A 158 22.28 9.27 1.03
CA VAL A 158 20.98 9.76 1.50
C VAL A 158 20.96 9.84 3.01
N MET A 159 20.72 11.02 3.54
CA MET A 159 20.62 11.31 4.95
C MET A 159 19.21 11.76 5.33
N ALA A 160 18.71 11.24 6.45
CA ALA A 160 17.43 11.61 7.03
C ALA A 160 17.51 11.63 8.56
N GLY A 161 16.54 12.26 9.21
CA GLY A 161 16.39 12.22 10.66
C GLY A 161 17.32 13.15 11.44
N ASP A 162 18.06 14.01 10.78
CA ASP A 162 18.88 15.06 11.40
C ASP A 162 18.18 16.42 11.27
N SER A 163 17.56 16.87 12.34
CA SER A 163 16.83 18.15 12.38
C SER A 163 17.68 19.38 12.17
N ALA A 164 19.02 19.25 12.26
CA ALA A 164 19.93 20.36 12.00
C ALA A 164 20.24 20.56 10.51
N THR A 165 20.13 19.52 9.72
CA THR A 165 20.57 19.53 8.31
C THR A 165 19.49 19.13 7.31
N THR A 166 18.55 18.28 7.70
CA THR A 166 17.49 17.83 6.79
C THR A 166 16.33 18.84 6.73
N PRO A 167 15.65 18.94 5.57
CA PRO A 167 14.48 19.80 5.45
C PRO A 167 13.35 19.39 6.41
N TYR A 168 12.49 20.33 6.73
CA TYR A 168 11.25 20.04 7.45
C TYR A 168 10.28 19.23 6.58
N GLY A 169 9.56 18.28 7.18
CA GLY A 169 8.57 17.48 6.48
C GLY A 169 7.53 16.82 7.39
N GLY A 170 6.61 16.10 6.79
CA GLY A 170 5.47 15.49 7.46
C GLY A 170 5.76 14.15 8.15
N GLY A 171 6.94 13.59 7.99
CA GLY A 171 7.33 12.32 8.60
C GLY A 171 6.78 11.08 7.88
N ALA A 172 7.12 9.90 8.41
CA ALA A 172 6.74 8.61 7.85
C ALA A 172 5.44 8.08 8.49
N TRP A 173 4.34 8.18 7.76
CA TRP A 173 3.03 7.64 8.14
C TRP A 173 2.17 7.43 6.87
N ALA A 174 1.14 6.60 6.96
CA ALA A 174 0.17 6.35 5.89
C ALA A 174 0.80 6.08 4.50
N SER A 175 1.91 5.35 4.46
CA SER A 175 2.61 4.93 3.23
C SER A 175 2.94 6.09 2.28
N ARG A 176 3.28 7.27 2.83
CA ARG A 176 3.54 8.48 2.05
C ARG A 176 5.03 8.72 1.74
N GLY A 177 5.93 8.01 2.42
CA GLY A 177 7.36 8.26 2.33
C GLY A 177 7.91 8.28 0.91
N MET A 178 7.64 7.26 0.11
CA MET A 178 8.10 7.21 -1.28
C MET A 178 7.33 8.15 -2.21
N ALA A 179 6.01 8.30 -2.01
CA ALA A 179 5.21 9.17 -2.87
C ALA A 179 5.58 10.64 -2.65
N MET A 180 5.61 11.10 -1.42
CA MET A 180 5.89 12.52 -1.12
C MET A 180 7.39 12.82 -1.08
N GLY A 181 8.17 11.96 -0.41
CA GLY A 181 9.62 12.14 -0.32
C GLY A 181 10.32 11.86 -1.64
N GLY A 182 9.87 10.87 -2.39
CA GLY A 182 10.40 10.57 -3.71
C GLY A 182 10.08 11.64 -4.75
N GLU A 183 8.89 12.24 -4.69
CA GLU A 183 8.54 13.37 -5.57
C GLU A 183 9.31 14.65 -5.20
N ALA A 184 9.64 14.83 -3.93
CA ALA A 184 10.45 15.95 -3.48
C ALA A 184 11.94 15.81 -3.86
N ALA A 185 12.41 14.60 -4.09
CA ALA A 185 13.78 14.28 -4.45
C ALA A 185 14.02 14.36 -5.94
#